data_90f4b93fff236a1aa3ab5f3b23f60a0b
#
_entry.id   90f4b93fff236a1aa3ab5f3b23f60a0b
#
_cell.length_a   1.000
_cell.length_b   1.000
_cell.length_c   1.000
_cell.angle_alpha   90.00
_cell.angle_beta   90.00
_cell.angle_gamma   90.00
#
_symmetry.space_group_name_H-M   'P 1'
#
loop_
_entity.id
_entity.type
_entity.pdbx_description
1 polymer ?
#
loop_
_entity_poly.entity_id
_entity_poly.type
_entity_poly.pdbx_seq_one_letter_code
_entity_poly.pdbx_strand_id
1 'polypeptide(L)'
;MGILRFNYRSQAIGGYVNITIVYPTDYLSYYDMTKELRHHVFPGQKPLPKYVPGMKFQTVYLIHGGGDDDSLTYRYTNAEYFAQRNNVMLVTPSIVNSFGVNTNYGVEYSTFLTEELPVVVQTLFASSPKREDNFI
;
A
#
# COMPACT_ATOMS: atom_id res chain seq x y z
N MET A 1 -0.35 9.12 9.15
CA MET A 1 0.09 8.18 8.09
C MET A 1 1.59 8.09 8.04
N GLY A 2 2.14 6.90 7.79
CA GLY A 2 3.56 6.68 7.51
C GLY A 2 3.76 6.31 6.05
N ILE A 3 4.83 6.82 5.43
CA ILE A 3 5.25 6.42 4.08
C ILE A 3 6.53 5.59 4.23
N LEU A 4 6.50 4.37 3.68
CA LEU A 4 7.66 3.49 3.62
C LEU A 4 8.07 3.32 2.16
N ARG A 5 9.37 3.43 1.91
CA ARG A 5 9.96 3.04 0.62
C ARG A 5 10.65 1.70 0.81
N PHE A 6 10.12 0.71 0.13
CA PHE A 6 10.58 -0.65 0.21
C PHE A 6 11.20 -1.07 -1.12
N ASN A 7 12.42 -1.58 -1.06
CA ASN A 7 13.13 -2.09 -2.22
C ASN A 7 13.52 -3.53 -1.96
N TYR A 8 13.20 -4.42 -2.89
CA TYR A 8 13.61 -5.82 -2.81
C TYR A 8 13.87 -6.41 -4.20
N ARG A 9 14.55 -7.55 -4.23
CA ARG A 9 14.81 -8.27 -5.47
C ARG A 9 13.64 -9.20 -5.78
N SER A 10 12.84 -8.84 -6.77
CA SER A 10 11.73 -9.65 -7.27
C SER A 10 12.25 -10.84 -8.07
N GLN A 11 11.64 -12.01 -7.87
CA GLN A 11 11.92 -13.20 -8.65
C GLN A 11 11.23 -13.13 -10.02
N ALA A 12 10.00 -12.67 -10.06
CA ALA A 12 9.23 -12.55 -11.32
C ALA A 12 9.84 -11.52 -12.29
N ILE A 13 10.39 -10.41 -11.74
CA ILE A 13 11.03 -9.37 -12.55
C ILE A 13 12.51 -9.71 -12.82
N GLY A 14 13.14 -10.50 -11.97
CA GLY A 14 14.56 -10.81 -12.06
C GLY A 14 15.49 -9.66 -11.64
N GLY A 15 14.96 -8.61 -10.98
CA GLY A 15 15.67 -7.40 -10.61
C GLY A 15 15.13 -6.76 -9.34
N TYR A 16 15.72 -5.62 -8.96
CA TYR A 16 15.23 -4.83 -7.84
C TYR A 16 14.03 -3.99 -8.25
N VAL A 17 13.02 -3.95 -7.40
CA VAL A 17 11.80 -3.18 -7.58
C VAL A 17 11.59 -2.25 -6.40
N ASN A 18 11.16 -1.03 -6.69
CA ASN A 18 10.74 -0.07 -5.67
C ASN A 18 9.24 -0.15 -5.46
N ILE A 19 8.84 -0.08 -4.21
CA ILE A 19 7.44 -0.04 -3.79
C ILE A 19 7.31 1.04 -2.75
N THR A 20 6.39 1.97 -2.96
CA THR A 20 6.01 2.92 -1.92
C THR A 20 4.73 2.44 -1.24
N ILE A 21 4.76 2.38 0.08
CA ILE A 21 3.64 1.92 0.92
C ILE A 21 3.22 3.05 1.83
N VAL A 22 1.95 3.45 1.74
CA VAL A 22 1.32 4.31 2.74
C VAL A 22 0.68 3.44 3.80
N TYR A 23 1.10 3.67 5.02
CA TYR A 23 0.69 2.85 6.15
C TYR A 23 -0.14 3.67 7.15
N PRO A 24 -1.33 3.20 7.57
CA PRO A 24 -2.13 3.89 8.55
C PRO A 24 -1.50 3.73 9.94
N THR A 25 -0.62 4.67 10.32
CA THR A 25 0.15 4.63 11.58
C THR A 25 -0.55 5.28 12.76
N ASP A 26 -1.67 5.95 12.54
CA ASP A 26 -2.33 6.72 13.60
C ASP A 26 -2.82 5.84 14.76
N TYR A 27 -3.15 4.57 14.51
CA TYR A 27 -3.51 3.63 15.58
C TYR A 27 -2.31 3.09 16.36
N LEU A 28 -1.12 3.20 15.82
CA LEU A 28 0.11 2.73 16.44
C LEU A 28 0.69 3.76 17.40
N SER A 29 0.02 4.90 17.54
CA SER A 29 0.42 5.93 18.49
C SER A 29 0.33 5.38 19.91
N TYR A 30 1.39 5.59 20.71
CA TYR A 30 1.40 5.26 22.13
C TYR A 30 0.52 6.23 22.96
N TYR A 31 0.01 7.29 22.34
CA TYR A 31 -0.92 8.19 22.99
C TYR A 31 -2.27 7.52 23.21
N ASP A 32 -2.81 7.71 24.38
CA ASP A 32 -4.16 7.25 24.71
C ASP A 32 -5.18 7.96 23.82
N MET A 33 -5.71 7.22 22.86
CA MET A 33 -6.71 7.73 21.89
C MET A 33 -8.07 7.96 22.54
N THR A 34 -8.27 7.60 23.81
CA THR A 34 -9.52 7.87 24.54
C THR A 34 -9.65 9.31 25.03
N LYS A 35 -8.57 10.09 25.01
CA LYS A 35 -8.59 11.49 25.43
C LYS A 35 -9.10 12.37 24.31
N GLU A 36 -10.26 12.98 24.50
CA GLU A 36 -11.01 13.82 23.55
C GLU A 36 -10.21 14.93 22.84
N LEU A 37 -9.09 15.36 23.42
CA LEU A 37 -8.25 16.46 22.92
C LEU A 37 -7.35 16.08 21.72
N ARG A 38 -7.39 14.85 21.21
CA ARG A 38 -6.43 14.35 20.24
C ARG A 38 -7.01 13.98 18.90
N HIS A 39 -8.31 14.10 18.77
CA HIS A 39 -8.97 13.75 17.52
C HIS A 39 -9.06 14.95 16.60
N HIS A 40 -8.04 15.20 15.82
CA HIS A 40 -8.22 15.89 14.57
C HIS A 40 -8.98 14.97 13.61
N VAL A 41 -10.26 14.75 13.89
CA VAL A 41 -11.12 14.00 12.99
C VAL A 41 -11.44 14.95 11.84
N PHE A 42 -10.90 14.69 10.67
CA PHE A 42 -11.29 15.41 9.48
C PHE A 42 -12.77 15.15 9.21
N PRO A 43 -13.54 16.17 8.75
CA PRO A 43 -14.95 15.97 8.41
C PRO A 43 -15.12 14.74 7.50
N GLY A 44 -15.98 13.80 7.92
CA GLY A 44 -16.23 12.55 7.20
C GLY A 44 -15.16 11.45 7.35
N GLN A 45 -14.20 11.63 8.23
CA GLN A 45 -13.27 10.54 8.59
C GLN A 45 -14.00 9.47 9.40
N LYS A 46 -13.75 8.21 9.06
CA LYS A 46 -14.24 7.09 9.87
C LYS A 46 -13.52 7.09 11.22
N PRO A 47 -14.20 6.75 12.32
CA PRO A 47 -13.55 6.54 13.60
C PRO A 47 -12.40 5.55 13.46
N LEU A 48 -11.27 5.87 14.08
CA LEU A 48 -10.13 4.96 14.12
C LEU A 48 -10.51 3.74 14.99
N PRO A 49 -10.36 2.51 14.49
CA PRO A 49 -10.54 1.34 15.33
C PRO A 49 -9.47 1.33 16.42
N LYS A 50 -9.81 0.76 17.56
CA LYS A 50 -8.83 0.53 18.63
C LYS A 50 -7.76 -0.43 18.13
N TYR A 51 -6.48 -0.12 18.37
CA TYR A 51 -5.39 -1.03 18.03
C TYR A 51 -5.54 -2.37 18.75
N VAL A 52 -5.41 -3.43 18.00
CA VAL A 52 -5.34 -4.81 18.50
C VAL A 52 -4.09 -5.46 17.92
N PRO A 53 -3.24 -6.12 18.72
CA PRO A 53 -2.08 -6.85 18.20
C PRO A 53 -2.48 -7.82 17.10
N GLY A 54 -1.77 -7.77 15.96
CA GLY A 54 -2.08 -8.58 14.79
C GLY A 54 -3.19 -8.05 13.89
N MET A 55 -3.73 -6.85 14.17
CA MET A 55 -4.73 -6.26 13.27
C MET A 55 -4.18 -6.10 11.86
N LYS A 56 -5.07 -6.29 10.88
CA LYS A 56 -4.76 -6.21 9.45
C LYS A 56 -5.61 -5.12 8.79
N PHE A 57 -5.07 -4.53 7.72
CA PHE A 57 -5.71 -3.46 6.97
C PHE A 57 -6.16 -3.93 5.60
N GLN A 58 -7.23 -3.35 5.11
CA GLN A 58 -7.56 -3.40 3.68
C GLN A 58 -6.44 -2.73 2.90
N THR A 59 -6.14 -3.27 1.72
CA THR A 59 -5.01 -2.83 0.90
C THR A 59 -5.49 -2.47 -0.51
N VAL A 60 -5.08 -1.30 -0.97
CA VAL A 60 -5.32 -0.84 -2.34
C VAL A 60 -3.98 -0.79 -3.07
N TYR A 61 -3.87 -1.55 -4.15
CA TYR A 61 -2.73 -1.53 -5.06
C TYR A 61 -3.00 -0.49 -6.15
N LEU A 62 -2.18 0.55 -6.20
CA LEU A 62 -2.30 1.61 -7.19
C LEU A 62 -1.18 1.47 -8.22
N ILE A 63 -1.57 1.14 -9.44
CA ILE A 63 -0.64 0.92 -10.53
C ILE A 63 -0.48 2.22 -11.31
N HIS A 64 0.75 2.65 -11.53
CA HIS A 64 1.06 3.86 -12.27
C HIS A 64 0.89 3.68 -13.78
N GLY A 65 0.74 4.79 -14.50
CA GLY A 65 0.68 4.83 -15.97
C GLY A 65 2.06 4.80 -16.64
N GLY A 66 2.06 4.94 -17.95
CA GLY A 66 3.30 5.00 -18.74
C GLY A 66 4.15 6.24 -18.41
N GLY A 67 5.45 6.04 -18.27
CA GLY A 67 6.42 7.11 -17.97
C GLY A 67 6.56 7.46 -16.48
N ASP A 68 5.86 6.78 -15.61
CA ASP A 68 5.80 7.05 -14.18
C ASP A 68 6.50 5.96 -13.34
N ASP A 69 6.45 6.11 -12.04
CA ASP A 69 7.01 5.20 -11.06
C ASP A 69 6.12 5.08 -9.79
N ASP A 70 6.62 4.40 -8.77
CA ASP A 70 5.94 4.21 -7.48
C ASP A 70 5.61 5.53 -6.75
N SER A 71 6.13 6.67 -7.16
CA SER A 71 5.91 7.97 -6.53
C SER A 71 4.76 8.78 -7.14
N LEU A 72 4.25 8.40 -8.32
CA LEU A 72 3.24 9.17 -9.07
C LEU A 72 2.04 9.55 -8.22
N THR A 73 1.49 8.58 -7.51
CA THR A 73 0.29 8.75 -6.70
C THR A 73 0.44 9.87 -5.68
N TYR A 74 1.61 10.01 -5.08
CA TYR A 74 1.89 11.03 -4.05
C TYR A 74 2.22 12.39 -4.64
N ARG A 75 2.71 12.43 -5.88
CA ARG A 75 3.06 13.68 -6.57
C ARG A 75 1.85 14.41 -7.13
N TYR A 76 0.86 13.67 -7.61
CA TYR A 76 -0.22 14.22 -8.43
C TYR A 76 -1.62 13.96 -7.90
N THR A 77 -1.77 13.23 -6.77
CA THR A 77 -3.08 12.90 -6.22
C THR A 77 -3.16 13.12 -4.72
N ASN A 78 -4.40 13.11 -4.20
CA ASN A 78 -4.68 13.13 -2.77
C ASN A 78 -4.89 11.71 -2.21
N ALA A 79 -4.33 10.68 -2.81
CA ALA A 79 -4.58 9.28 -2.45
C ALA A 79 -4.21 8.99 -0.99
N GLU A 80 -3.09 9.55 -0.50
CA GLU A 80 -2.68 9.41 0.91
C GLU A 80 -3.75 9.96 1.86
N TYR A 81 -4.30 11.14 1.56
CA TYR A 81 -5.36 11.74 2.37
C TYR A 81 -6.61 10.84 2.41
N PHE A 82 -7.03 10.29 1.27
CA PHE A 82 -8.18 9.38 1.22
C PHE A 82 -7.90 8.05 1.90
N ALA A 83 -6.68 7.52 1.79
CA ALA A 83 -6.26 6.32 2.49
C ALA A 83 -6.36 6.50 4.01
N GLN A 84 -5.87 7.62 4.53
CA GLN A 84 -5.98 7.96 5.94
C GLN A 84 -7.43 8.02 6.41
N ARG A 85 -8.29 8.70 5.64
CA ARG A 85 -9.71 8.82 5.99
C ARG A 85 -10.45 7.49 6.03
N ASN A 86 -10.02 6.52 5.25
CA ASN A 86 -10.66 5.21 5.14
C ASN A 86 -9.91 4.11 5.90
N ASN A 87 -8.76 4.42 6.50
CA ASN A 87 -7.92 3.47 7.25
C ASN A 87 -7.46 2.29 6.40
N VAL A 88 -7.01 2.55 5.18
CA VAL A 88 -6.50 1.55 4.25
C VAL A 88 -5.01 1.75 3.99
N MET A 89 -4.31 0.67 3.67
CA MET A 89 -2.96 0.72 3.13
C MET A 89 -3.00 1.01 1.64
N LEU A 90 -2.06 1.83 1.15
CA LEU A 90 -1.78 1.93 -0.28
C LEU A 90 -0.46 1.25 -0.58
N VAL A 91 -0.41 0.54 -1.69
CA VAL A 91 0.79 -0.10 -2.21
C VAL A 91 0.97 0.33 -3.66
N THR A 92 2.03 1.06 -3.95
CA THR A 92 2.34 1.55 -5.30
C THR A 92 3.66 0.97 -5.77
N PRO A 93 3.63 -0.13 -6.55
CA PRO A 93 4.84 -0.70 -7.13
C PRO A 93 5.30 0.08 -8.35
N SER A 94 6.62 0.14 -8.59
CA SER A 94 7.19 0.60 -9.84
C SER A 94 7.22 -0.56 -10.84
N ILE A 95 6.50 -0.44 -11.96
CA ILE A 95 6.42 -1.46 -13.00
C ILE A 95 6.96 -0.99 -14.35
N VAL A 96 7.67 0.12 -14.36
CA VAL A 96 8.17 0.79 -15.57
C VAL A 96 7.09 0.90 -16.65
N ASN A 97 7.43 0.89 -17.94
CA ASN A 97 6.45 0.91 -19.03
C ASN A 97 6.03 -0.50 -19.49
N SER A 98 5.81 -1.42 -18.54
CA SER A 98 5.48 -2.82 -18.82
C SER A 98 4.01 -3.06 -19.14
N PHE A 99 3.13 -2.09 -18.87
CA PHE A 99 1.66 -2.26 -18.93
C PHE A 99 1.15 -3.44 -18.07
N GLY A 100 1.93 -3.90 -17.08
CA GLY A 100 1.57 -5.02 -16.22
C GLY A 100 1.45 -6.37 -16.91
N VAL A 101 2.13 -6.55 -18.05
CA VAL A 101 2.08 -7.81 -18.81
C VAL A 101 3.40 -8.59 -18.69
N ASN A 102 3.32 -9.92 -18.84
CA ASN A 102 4.50 -10.76 -18.95
C ASN A 102 5.10 -10.63 -20.34
N THR A 103 6.41 -10.62 -20.41
CA THR A 103 7.15 -10.48 -21.66
C THR A 103 7.74 -11.83 -22.12
N ASN A 104 7.95 -11.98 -23.41
CA ASN A 104 8.63 -13.15 -23.97
C ASN A 104 10.11 -13.22 -23.62
N TYR A 105 10.66 -12.17 -22.97
CA TYR A 105 12.07 -12.07 -22.59
C TYR A 105 12.31 -12.44 -21.12
N GLY A 106 11.32 -13.04 -20.44
CA GLY A 106 11.47 -13.54 -19.10
C GLY A 106 11.23 -12.52 -17.98
N VAL A 107 10.72 -11.33 -18.29
CA VAL A 107 10.27 -10.35 -17.27
C VAL A 107 8.76 -10.48 -17.12
N GLU A 108 8.30 -10.84 -15.93
CA GLU A 108 6.92 -11.27 -15.69
C GLU A 108 6.19 -10.29 -14.78
N TYR A 109 5.85 -9.10 -15.30
CA TYR A 109 5.17 -8.08 -14.49
C TYR A 109 3.74 -8.46 -14.09
N SER A 110 3.02 -9.24 -14.90
CA SER A 110 1.70 -9.74 -14.50
C SER A 110 1.83 -10.70 -13.30
N THR A 111 2.73 -11.68 -13.38
CA THR A 111 3.03 -12.60 -12.29
C THR A 111 3.48 -11.84 -11.02
N PHE A 112 4.34 -10.84 -11.20
CA PHE A 112 4.76 -9.97 -10.10
C PHE A 112 3.55 -9.31 -9.40
N LEU A 113 2.66 -8.68 -10.16
CA LEU A 113 1.52 -7.93 -9.61
C LEU A 113 0.46 -8.83 -8.98
N THR A 114 0.20 -10.00 -9.57
CA THR A 114 -0.93 -10.85 -9.15
C THR A 114 -0.54 -11.94 -8.16
N GLU A 115 0.71 -12.35 -8.13
CA GLU A 115 1.17 -13.47 -7.31
C GLU A 115 2.25 -13.05 -6.30
N GLU A 116 3.37 -12.48 -6.76
CA GLU A 116 4.51 -12.21 -5.89
C GLU A 116 4.26 -11.02 -4.94
N LEU A 117 3.84 -9.88 -5.48
CA LEU A 117 3.65 -8.66 -4.71
C LEU A 117 2.64 -8.81 -3.56
N PRO A 118 1.45 -9.43 -3.76
CA PRO A 118 0.51 -9.67 -2.66
C PRO A 118 1.11 -10.52 -1.55
N VAL A 119 1.83 -11.58 -1.89
CA VAL A 119 2.49 -12.45 -0.89
C VAL A 119 3.52 -11.67 -0.08
N VAL A 120 4.37 -10.89 -0.73
CA VAL A 120 5.39 -10.06 -0.07
C VAL A 120 4.73 -9.05 0.87
N VAL A 121 3.70 -8.35 0.39
CA VAL A 121 3.00 -7.31 1.16
C VAL A 121 2.26 -7.91 2.37
N GLN A 122 1.57 -9.03 2.19
CA GLN A 122 0.83 -9.69 3.26
C GLN A 122 1.75 -10.33 4.31
N THR A 123 2.94 -10.76 3.90
CA THR A 123 3.92 -11.39 4.80
C THR A 123 4.66 -10.35 5.64
N LEU A 124 5.10 -9.25 5.03
CA LEU A 124 5.98 -8.29 5.70
C LEU A 124 5.20 -7.14 6.37
N PHE A 125 3.99 -6.87 5.92
CA PHE A 125 3.18 -5.75 6.41
C PHE A 125 1.83 -6.24 6.96
N ALA A 126 1.10 -5.34 7.60
CA ALA A 126 -0.20 -5.66 8.17
C ALA A 126 -1.34 -5.63 7.14
N SER A 127 -1.08 -6.11 5.92
CA SER A 127 -2.10 -6.29 4.89
C SER A 127 -2.97 -7.52 5.20
N SER A 128 -4.28 -7.41 4.95
CA SER A 128 -5.20 -8.53 5.09
C SER A 128 -5.00 -9.56 3.97
N PRO A 129 -4.95 -10.86 4.27
CA PRO A 129 -4.87 -11.90 3.25
C PRO A 129 -6.23 -12.22 2.59
N LYS A 130 -7.32 -11.64 3.07
CA LYS A 130 -8.65 -11.91 2.54
C LYS A 130 -8.83 -11.26 1.17
N ARG A 131 -9.46 -12.00 0.24
CA ARG A 131 -9.71 -11.51 -1.12
C ARG A 131 -10.51 -10.21 -1.15
N GLU A 132 -11.54 -10.12 -0.31
CA GLU A 132 -12.44 -8.96 -0.20
C GLU A 132 -11.79 -7.70 0.39
N ASP A 133 -10.59 -7.83 0.97
CA ASP A 133 -9.83 -6.72 1.56
C ASP A 133 -8.71 -6.20 0.63
N ASN A 134 -8.56 -6.77 -0.56
CA ASN A 134 -7.50 -6.41 -1.50
C ASN A 134 -8.11 -5.90 -2.81
N PHE A 135 -7.71 -4.70 -3.21
CA PHE A 135 -8.23 -3.98 -4.37
C PHE A 135 -7.08 -3.54 -5.29
N ILE A 136 -7.30 -3.58 -6.62
CA ILE A 136 -6.35 -3.12 -7.63
C ILE A 136 -7.07 -2.22 -8.64
#